data_f50848eb25d5a976644a5acd96f0bc0f
#
_entry.id   f50848eb25d5a976644a5acd96f0bc0f
#
_cell.length_a   1.000
_cell.length_b   1.000
_cell.length_c   1.000
_cell.angle_alpha   90.00
_cell.angle_beta   90.00
_cell.angle_gamma   90.00
#
_symmetry.space_group_name_H-M   'P 1'
#
loop_
_entity.id
_entity.type
_entity.pdbx_description
1 polymer ?
#
loop_
_entity_poly.entity_id
_entity_poly.type
_entity_poly.pdbx_seq_one_letter_code
_entity_poly.pdbx_strand_id
1 'polypeptide(L)'
;MAAQLITGASIEKSVAPLHSFVAEPMRYGNLFLAGDAAHIVPPTGARGLNSAASDIYYLYHAMVAHYKDGDSTGLDKYSEKALARVWKAQRFSWWMTTMLHTFPMAGLQPELQDTELAYLFLG
;
A
#
# COMPACT_ATOMS: atom_id res chain seq x y z
N MET A 1 -14.66 -17.92 30.92
CA MET A 1 -15.94 -17.38 30.43
C MET A 1 -15.88 -17.32 28.92
N ALA A 2 -16.57 -18.20 28.21
CA ALA A 2 -16.72 -18.07 26.78
C ALA A 2 -17.68 -16.90 26.51
N ALA A 3 -17.17 -15.82 25.90
CA ALA A 3 -18.02 -14.73 25.47
C ALA A 3 -19.03 -15.28 24.46
N GLN A 4 -20.32 -15.10 24.71
CA GLN A 4 -21.36 -15.47 23.77
C GLN A 4 -21.21 -14.62 22.52
N LEU A 5 -20.75 -15.23 21.42
CA LEU A 5 -20.69 -14.63 20.12
C LEU A 5 -22.13 -14.43 19.62
N ILE A 6 -22.55 -13.19 19.48
CA ILE A 6 -23.85 -12.86 18.86
C ILE A 6 -23.66 -13.00 17.36
N THR A 7 -24.30 -14.01 16.77
CA THR A 7 -24.29 -14.21 15.32
C THR A 7 -25.56 -13.64 14.70
N GLY A 8 -25.42 -12.97 13.57
CA GLY A 8 -26.54 -12.43 12.77
C GLY A 8 -26.45 -12.89 11.32
N ALA A 9 -27.54 -12.69 10.57
CA ALA A 9 -27.55 -12.94 9.14
C ALA A 9 -26.57 -11.98 8.43
N SER A 10 -25.82 -12.51 7.46
CA SER A 10 -24.96 -11.67 6.61
C SER A 10 -25.86 -10.85 5.68
N ILE A 11 -25.67 -9.53 5.67
CA ILE A 11 -26.41 -8.61 4.80
C ILE A 11 -25.95 -8.78 3.35
N GLU A 12 -24.63 -8.95 3.13
CA GLU A 12 -24.05 -9.15 1.82
C GLU A 12 -22.80 -10.04 1.92
N LYS A 13 -22.60 -10.91 0.94
CA LYS A 13 -21.38 -11.68 0.75
C LYS A 13 -20.94 -11.51 -0.69
N SER A 14 -19.77 -10.91 -0.89
CA SER A 14 -19.19 -10.72 -2.22
C SER A 14 -17.71 -11.12 -2.20
N VAL A 15 -17.20 -11.49 -3.38
CA VAL A 15 -15.79 -11.73 -3.61
C VAL A 15 -15.27 -10.55 -4.44
N ALA A 16 -14.38 -9.77 -3.85
CA ALA A 16 -13.72 -8.68 -4.54
C ALA A 16 -12.33 -9.15 -5.00
N PRO A 17 -12.01 -9.12 -6.31
CA PRO A 17 -10.67 -9.41 -6.77
C PRO A 17 -9.73 -8.31 -6.29
N LEU A 18 -8.62 -8.70 -5.66
CA LEU A 18 -7.61 -7.78 -5.20
C LEU A 18 -6.55 -7.63 -6.29
N HIS A 19 -6.38 -6.41 -6.76
CA HIS A 19 -5.36 -6.06 -7.74
C HIS A 19 -4.27 -5.23 -7.07
N SER A 20 -3.05 -5.37 -7.56
CA SER A 20 -1.92 -4.52 -7.21
C SER A 20 -1.48 -3.79 -8.48
N PHE A 21 -1.36 -2.49 -8.40
CA PHE A 21 -1.01 -1.64 -9.52
C PHE A 21 -0.17 -0.45 -9.05
N VAL A 22 0.83 -0.08 -9.83
CA VAL A 22 1.62 1.15 -9.63
C VAL A 22 1.87 1.76 -11.00
N ALA A 23 1.46 3.02 -11.18
CA ALA A 23 1.80 3.81 -12.36
C ALA A 23 3.21 4.36 -12.21
N GLU A 24 4.04 4.14 -13.22
CA GLU A 24 5.42 4.63 -13.24
C GLU A 24 5.73 5.19 -14.63
N PRO A 25 5.98 6.49 -14.75
CA PRO A 25 6.06 7.52 -13.69
C PRO A 25 4.69 7.99 -13.17
N MET A 26 4.65 8.59 -11.97
CA MET A 26 3.45 9.23 -11.40
C MET A 26 3.23 10.66 -11.91
N ARG A 27 4.07 11.14 -12.81
CA ARG A 27 3.96 12.42 -13.49
C ARG A 27 4.22 12.27 -14.98
N TYR A 28 3.37 12.90 -15.79
CA TYR A 28 3.56 13.02 -17.22
C TYR A 28 3.28 14.48 -17.65
N GLY A 29 4.32 15.23 -17.97
CA GLY A 29 4.19 16.67 -18.24
C GLY A 29 3.58 17.42 -17.04
N ASN A 30 2.41 18.00 -17.23
CA ASN A 30 1.64 18.70 -16.19
C ASN A 30 0.55 17.84 -15.54
N LEU A 31 0.46 16.57 -15.90
CA LEU A 31 -0.43 15.60 -15.26
C LEU A 31 0.31 14.94 -14.08
N PHE A 32 -0.29 15.00 -12.91
CA PHE A 32 0.18 14.34 -11.69
C PHE A 32 -0.84 13.32 -11.23
N LEU A 33 -0.42 12.10 -10.99
CA LEU A 33 -1.24 11.03 -10.44
C LEU A 33 -1.02 10.92 -8.94
N ALA A 34 -2.08 10.68 -8.17
CA ALA A 34 -2.00 10.51 -6.72
C ALA A 34 -3.09 9.51 -6.26
N GLY A 35 -2.85 8.84 -5.14
CA GLY A 35 -3.77 7.87 -4.56
C GLY A 35 -4.07 6.70 -5.51
N ASP A 36 -5.30 6.23 -5.53
CA ASP A 36 -5.71 5.05 -6.30
C ASP A 36 -5.54 5.22 -7.81
N ALA A 37 -5.50 6.44 -8.32
CA ALA A 37 -5.15 6.70 -9.72
C ALA A 37 -3.69 6.39 -10.05
N ALA A 38 -2.80 6.46 -9.06
CA ALA A 38 -1.38 6.21 -9.20
C ALA A 38 -0.98 4.80 -8.75
N HIS A 39 -1.62 4.28 -7.71
CA HIS A 39 -1.27 2.98 -7.14
C HIS A 39 -2.42 2.34 -6.38
N ILE A 40 -2.56 1.04 -6.56
CA ILE A 40 -3.44 0.19 -5.78
C ILE A 40 -2.55 -0.79 -5.01
N VAL A 41 -2.61 -0.73 -3.70
CA VAL A 41 -1.88 -1.66 -2.82
C VAL A 41 -2.84 -2.69 -2.24
N PRO A 42 -2.40 -3.95 -2.01
CA PRO A 42 -3.22 -4.93 -1.33
C PRO A 42 -3.69 -4.39 0.03
N PRO A 43 -4.91 -4.74 0.47
CA PRO A 43 -5.49 -4.23 1.72
C PRO A 43 -4.74 -4.69 2.96
N THR A 44 -3.89 -5.72 2.83
CA THR A 44 -3.05 -6.25 3.90
C THR A 44 -2.13 -5.16 4.44
N GLY A 45 -2.31 -4.81 5.71
CA GLY A 45 -1.59 -3.71 6.36
C GLY A 45 -2.25 -2.34 6.24
N ALA A 46 -3.45 -2.21 5.63
CA ALA A 46 -4.28 -0.99 5.57
C ALA A 46 -3.51 0.29 5.16
N ARG A 47 -2.63 0.21 4.16
CA ARG A 47 -1.73 1.31 3.79
C ARG A 47 -2.20 2.17 2.64
N GLY A 48 -3.29 1.83 1.95
CA GLY A 48 -3.79 2.58 0.79
C GLY A 48 -4.06 4.05 1.10
N LEU A 49 -4.88 4.32 2.11
CA LEU A 49 -5.21 5.69 2.52
C LEU A 49 -3.97 6.50 2.96
N ASN A 50 -3.07 5.89 3.73
CA ASN A 50 -1.85 6.55 4.19
C ASN A 50 -0.89 6.88 3.04
N SER A 51 -0.83 6.02 2.01
CA SER A 51 -0.04 6.27 0.81
C SER A 51 -0.64 7.42 0.01
N ALA A 52 -1.95 7.42 -0.21
CA ALA A 52 -2.67 8.49 -0.89
C ALA A 52 -2.50 9.85 -0.17
N ALA A 53 -2.65 9.89 1.16
CA ALA A 53 -2.42 11.10 1.95
C ALA A 53 -0.98 11.62 1.82
N SER A 54 0.00 10.72 1.72
CA SER A 54 1.40 11.09 1.53
C SER A 54 1.65 11.68 0.14
N ASP A 55 1.02 11.16 -0.91
CA ASP A 55 1.13 11.73 -2.26
C ASP A 55 0.61 13.16 -2.28
N ILE A 56 -0.57 13.38 -1.68
CA ILE A 56 -1.16 14.72 -1.58
C ILE A 56 -0.25 15.66 -0.80
N TYR A 57 0.36 15.19 0.29
CA TYR A 57 1.31 15.99 1.06
C TYR A 57 2.50 16.44 0.21
N TYR A 58 3.15 15.54 -0.52
CA TYR A 58 4.28 15.90 -1.38
C TYR A 58 3.86 16.82 -2.52
N LEU A 59 2.74 16.54 -3.16
CA LEU A 59 2.23 17.33 -4.27
C LEU A 59 1.83 18.73 -3.82
N TYR A 60 1.16 18.85 -2.68
CA TYR A 60 0.78 20.14 -2.10
C TYR A 60 2.00 21.04 -1.85
N HIS A 61 3.02 20.53 -1.16
CA HIS A 61 4.21 21.33 -0.86
C HIS A 61 4.99 21.71 -2.13
N ALA A 62 5.05 20.80 -3.10
CA ALA A 62 5.68 21.06 -4.38
C ALA A 62 4.93 22.15 -5.19
N MET A 63 3.61 22.11 -5.20
CA MET A 63 2.77 23.14 -5.85
C MET A 63 2.89 24.49 -5.15
N VAL A 64 2.87 24.51 -3.82
CA VAL A 64 3.04 25.76 -3.05
C VAL A 64 4.39 26.42 -3.37
N ALA A 65 5.48 25.66 -3.37
CA ALA A 65 6.80 26.16 -3.72
C ALA A 65 6.85 26.71 -5.17
N HIS A 66 6.23 25.97 -6.10
CA HIS A 66 6.17 26.41 -7.49
C HIS A 66 5.41 27.73 -7.66
N TYR A 67 4.21 27.84 -7.09
CA TYR A 67 3.36 29.04 -7.29
C TYR A 67 3.77 30.25 -6.45
N LYS A 68 4.37 30.03 -5.27
CA LYS A 68 4.82 31.15 -4.41
C LYS A 68 6.24 31.61 -4.71
N ASP A 69 7.13 30.65 -4.93
CA ASP A 69 8.58 30.91 -4.98
C ASP A 69 9.19 30.68 -6.36
N GLY A 70 8.38 30.18 -7.32
CA GLY A 70 8.85 29.80 -8.66
C GLY A 70 9.74 28.55 -8.68
N ASP A 71 9.81 27.80 -7.57
CA ASP A 71 10.64 26.60 -7.45
C ASP A 71 9.91 25.35 -7.93
N SER A 72 10.27 24.86 -9.10
CA SER A 72 9.71 23.63 -9.70
C SER A 72 10.40 22.34 -9.25
N THR A 73 11.45 22.40 -8.44
CA THR A 73 12.25 21.25 -8.04
C THR A 73 11.41 20.17 -7.35
N GLY A 74 10.44 20.56 -6.52
CA GLY A 74 9.53 19.67 -5.84
C GLY A 74 8.62 18.92 -6.81
N LEU A 75 8.10 19.61 -7.83
CA LEU A 75 7.26 19.01 -8.88
C LEU A 75 8.07 18.04 -9.75
N ASP A 76 9.31 18.37 -10.07
CA ASP A 76 10.19 17.52 -10.89
C ASP A 76 10.56 16.24 -10.15
N LYS A 77 10.74 16.29 -8.84
CA LYS A 77 11.07 15.15 -7.97
C LYS A 77 9.84 14.44 -7.38
N TYR A 78 8.63 14.90 -7.70
CA TYR A 78 7.41 14.32 -7.12
C TYR A 78 7.30 12.82 -7.35
N SER A 79 7.40 12.38 -8.61
CA SER A 79 7.28 10.97 -8.98
C SER A 79 8.31 10.09 -8.26
N GLU A 80 9.56 10.50 -8.20
CA GLU A 80 10.63 9.77 -7.52
C GLU A 80 10.33 9.58 -6.02
N LYS A 81 9.96 10.67 -5.33
CA LYS A 81 9.66 10.63 -3.90
C LYS A 81 8.42 9.79 -3.58
N ALA A 82 7.36 9.96 -4.36
CA ALA A 82 6.13 9.21 -4.17
C ALA A 82 6.34 7.72 -4.45
N LEU A 83 6.98 7.34 -5.56
CA LEU A 83 7.30 5.96 -5.91
C LEU A 83 8.17 5.27 -4.87
N ALA A 84 9.19 5.93 -4.34
CA ALA A 84 10.03 5.36 -3.30
C ALA A 84 9.21 4.93 -2.06
N ARG A 85 8.16 5.67 -1.73
CA ARG A 85 7.26 5.36 -0.63
C ARG A 85 6.24 4.27 -1.01
N VAL A 86 5.65 4.36 -2.20
CA VAL A 86 4.72 3.36 -2.71
C VAL A 86 5.38 1.98 -2.75
N TRP A 87 6.60 1.87 -3.27
CA TRP A 87 7.33 0.61 -3.32
C TRP A 87 7.65 0.02 -1.94
N LYS A 88 7.91 0.87 -0.93
CA LYS A 88 8.05 0.40 0.47
C LYS A 88 6.74 -0.16 1.00
N ALA A 89 5.61 0.51 0.72
CA ALA A 89 4.29 0.05 1.13
C ALA A 89 3.90 -1.25 0.43
N GLN A 90 4.15 -1.36 -0.89
CA GLN A 90 3.91 -2.56 -1.67
C GLN A 90 4.71 -3.76 -1.16
N ARG A 91 6.02 -3.57 -0.91
CA ARG A 91 6.88 -4.62 -0.37
C ARG A 91 6.38 -5.13 0.97
N PHE A 92 6.00 -4.21 1.87
CA PHE A 92 5.45 -4.58 3.17
C PHE A 92 4.12 -5.34 3.03
N SER A 93 3.18 -4.83 2.22
CA SER A 93 1.88 -5.48 2.02
C SER A 93 2.03 -6.85 1.37
N TRP A 94 2.94 -6.99 0.40
CA TRP A 94 3.22 -8.26 -0.23
C TRP A 94 3.83 -9.27 0.76
N TRP A 95 4.83 -8.85 1.55
CA TRP A 95 5.44 -9.67 2.59
C TRP A 95 4.40 -10.12 3.62
N MET A 96 3.58 -9.19 4.12
CA MET A 96 2.51 -9.50 5.07
C MET A 96 1.50 -10.49 4.48
N THR A 97 1.09 -10.30 3.22
CA THR A 97 0.17 -11.20 2.52
C THR A 97 0.76 -12.59 2.38
N THR A 98 2.03 -12.68 1.98
CA THR A 98 2.72 -13.96 1.82
C THR A 98 2.86 -14.70 3.14
N MET A 99 3.06 -13.96 4.23
CA MET A 99 3.20 -14.53 5.57
C MET A 99 1.87 -15.04 6.14
N LEU A 100 0.76 -14.33 5.86
CA LEU A 100 -0.56 -14.65 6.39
C LEU A 100 -1.35 -15.66 5.54
N HIS A 101 -0.94 -15.91 4.29
CA HIS A 101 -1.66 -16.78 3.37
C HIS A 101 -0.77 -17.95 2.92
N THR A 102 -1.28 -19.15 3.04
CA THR A 102 -0.62 -20.34 2.51
C THR A 102 -0.96 -20.48 1.03
N PHE A 103 0.05 -20.44 0.17
CA PHE A 103 -0.12 -20.61 -1.28
C PHE A 103 0.16 -22.08 -1.65
N PRO A 104 -0.70 -22.75 -2.44
CA PRO A 104 -0.59 -24.19 -2.75
C PRO A 104 0.66 -24.60 -3.52
N MET A 105 1.42 -23.63 -4.07
CA MET A 105 2.51 -23.91 -5.01
C MET A 105 3.94 -23.79 -4.47
N ALA A 106 4.14 -23.58 -3.16
CA ALA A 106 5.48 -23.38 -2.63
C ALA A 106 5.83 -24.42 -1.56
N GLY A 107 6.54 -25.46 -1.96
CA GLY A 107 6.97 -26.55 -1.08
C GLY A 107 7.90 -26.17 0.08
N LEU A 108 8.43 -24.94 0.12
CA LEU A 108 9.29 -24.43 1.20
C LEU A 108 8.66 -23.28 2.00
N GLN A 109 7.49 -22.78 1.59
CA GLN A 109 6.85 -21.64 2.22
C GLN A 109 6.26 -21.89 3.61
N PRO A 110 5.66 -23.05 3.94
CA PRO A 110 5.10 -23.28 5.28
C PRO A 110 6.16 -23.18 6.38
N GLU A 111 7.33 -23.76 6.17
CA GLU A 111 8.40 -23.74 7.17
C GLU A 111 8.99 -22.35 7.39
N LEU A 112 9.15 -21.57 6.32
CA LEU A 112 9.60 -20.18 6.41
C LEU A 112 8.54 -19.29 7.06
N GLN A 113 7.27 -19.47 6.74
CA GLN A 113 6.15 -18.76 7.35
C GLN A 113 6.07 -19.01 8.85
N ASP A 114 6.14 -20.27 9.26
CA ASP A 114 6.09 -20.66 10.67
C ASP A 114 7.29 -20.08 11.44
N THR A 115 8.46 -20.08 10.83
CA THR A 115 9.67 -19.50 11.44
C THR A 115 9.57 -17.98 11.57
N GLU A 116 9.10 -17.26 10.55
CA GLU A 116 8.91 -15.82 10.59
C GLU A 116 7.81 -15.40 11.57
N LEU A 117 6.68 -16.15 11.61
CA LEU A 117 5.63 -15.93 12.57
C LEU A 117 6.11 -16.17 14.00
N ALA A 118 6.85 -17.25 14.24
CA ALA A 118 7.45 -17.54 15.54
C ALA A 118 8.39 -16.41 15.98
N TYR A 119 9.21 -15.89 15.08
CA TYR A 119 10.11 -14.77 15.38
C TYR A 119 9.37 -13.47 15.75
N LEU A 120 8.23 -13.20 15.13
CA LEU A 120 7.42 -12.01 15.43
C LEU A 120 6.64 -12.12 16.75
N PHE A 121 6.22 -13.32 17.13
CA PHE A 121 5.36 -13.50 18.30
C PHE A 121 6.10 -14.01 19.54
N LEU A 122 7.30 -14.54 19.41
CA LEU A 122 8.10 -15.10 20.51
C LEU A 122 9.38 -14.29 20.82
N GLY A 123 9.73 -13.30 20.00
CA GLY A 123 10.82 -12.35 20.26
C GLY A 123 10.30 -11.10 20.96
#